data_1a8d8901529d845aea3275fcea7f588e
#
_entry.id   1a8d8901529d845aea3275fcea7f588e
#
_cell.length_a   1.000
_cell.length_b   1.000
_cell.length_c   1.000
_cell.angle_alpha   90.00
_cell.angle_beta   90.00
_cell.angle_gamma   90.00
#
_symmetry.space_group_name_H-M   'P 1'
#
loop_
_entity.id
_entity.type
_entity.pdbx_description
1 polymer ?
#
loop_
_entity_poly.entity_id
_entity_poly.type
_entity_poly.pdbx_seq_one_letter_code
_entity_poly.pdbx_strand_id
1 'polypeptide(L)'
;NITITRITRIAKDGTVIYDSSGKEKSMGNHKNRTEVKEAFKHGHGEDTRMSMTLRKQTYYYAVKLKDGTILRMSRETQTIVRQMEDIIPIIALILAVVTILSVILSRMSTDRIVEPINQINLIHPKQNKTYSELTPLLDKIEKQNMDIERQIKEIKEAENMRKEFSANVSHELKTPLTTISGYAELMKDGLVKPEDMPRFSATIYDEARRLISMIEGIIKLSRLDENRVELDWKDVDLYELAFSIKNDLKRRSEEENVSVHIRGIHTKIRGVTQILYEMFFNVCENAIKYNHPGGEVVFTISKMGDYPTVIVEDTGIGIPKEDIDRIFERFYRVDKSHSNQKEGSGLGLSIVKHGAKFHHAEMEVESEVGKGTKITVVFPRQNSDL
;
A
#
# COMPACT_ATOMS: atom_id res chain seq x y z
N ASN A 1 -74.65 14.11 1.20
CA ASN A 1 -75.41 15.20 0.56
C ASN A 1 -76.66 14.64 -0.07
N ILE A 2 -77.86 14.93 0.55
CA ILE A 2 -79.10 14.58 -0.01
C ILE A 2 -79.34 15.50 -1.22
N THR A 3 -79.10 14.97 -2.40
CA THR A 3 -79.37 15.73 -3.63
C THR A 3 -80.89 15.85 -3.78
N ILE A 4 -81.43 17.03 -3.56
CA ILE A 4 -82.84 17.28 -3.66
C ILE A 4 -83.27 17.07 -5.10
N THR A 5 -83.93 15.98 -5.38
CA THR A 5 -84.53 15.72 -6.69
C THR A 5 -85.77 16.55 -6.81
N ARG A 6 -85.75 17.51 -7.73
CA ARG A 6 -86.95 18.35 -8.04
C ARG A 6 -87.90 17.55 -8.86
N ILE A 7 -89.17 17.59 -8.47
CA ILE A 7 -90.28 16.90 -9.13
C ILE A 7 -91.27 17.89 -9.72
N THR A 8 -91.56 17.74 -10.99
CA THR A 8 -92.48 18.63 -11.73
C THR A 8 -93.54 17.76 -12.41
N ARG A 9 -94.83 18.10 -12.24
CA ARG A 9 -95.94 17.43 -12.96
C ARG A 9 -96.44 18.37 -14.08
N ILE A 10 -96.51 17.82 -15.29
CA ILE A 10 -96.78 18.59 -16.50
C ILE A 10 -98.11 18.03 -17.14
N ALA A 11 -99.06 18.90 -17.49
CA ALA A 11 -100.27 18.63 -18.17
C ALA A 11 -100.06 18.20 -19.64
N LYS A 12 -101.06 17.63 -20.31
CA LYS A 12 -101.05 17.19 -21.71
C LYS A 12 -100.74 18.34 -22.67
N ASP A 13 -101.10 19.58 -22.34
CA ASP A 13 -100.85 20.77 -23.10
C ASP A 13 -99.43 21.34 -22.86
N GLY A 14 -98.65 20.78 -21.91
CA GLY A 14 -97.31 21.18 -21.56
C GLY A 14 -97.29 22.20 -20.38
N THR A 15 -98.36 22.53 -19.81
CA THR A 15 -98.45 23.45 -18.66
C THR A 15 -97.99 22.73 -17.39
N VAL A 16 -97.20 23.40 -16.55
CA VAL A 16 -96.72 22.88 -15.26
C VAL A 16 -97.90 22.94 -14.24
N ILE A 17 -98.35 21.77 -13.77
CA ILE A 17 -99.43 21.68 -12.80
C ILE A 17 -98.90 21.75 -11.36
N TYR A 18 -97.77 21.17 -11.14
CA TYR A 18 -97.09 21.11 -9.82
C TYR A 18 -95.56 21.12 -9.98
N ASP A 19 -94.88 21.76 -9.09
CA ASP A 19 -93.44 21.74 -8.97
C ASP A 19 -93.04 21.78 -7.52
N SER A 20 -92.15 20.87 -7.10
CA SER A 20 -91.64 20.77 -5.72
C SER A 20 -90.88 22.01 -5.23
N SER A 21 -90.52 22.93 -6.09
CA SER A 21 -89.90 24.21 -5.70
C SER A 21 -90.94 25.34 -5.45
N GLY A 22 -92.25 25.09 -5.63
CA GLY A 22 -93.31 26.04 -5.42
C GLY A 22 -93.34 27.20 -6.45
N LYS A 23 -92.66 27.05 -7.59
CA LYS A 23 -92.53 28.08 -8.62
C LYS A 23 -93.32 27.78 -9.90
N GLU A 24 -94.38 26.89 -9.80
CA GLU A 24 -95.19 26.47 -10.96
C GLU A 24 -95.78 27.60 -11.78
N LYS A 25 -96.26 28.67 -11.16
CA LYS A 25 -96.85 29.85 -11.81
C LYS A 25 -95.88 30.68 -12.64
N SER A 26 -94.56 30.58 -12.34
CA SER A 26 -93.56 31.32 -13.05
C SER A 26 -92.85 30.52 -14.18
N MET A 27 -93.27 29.26 -14.38
CA MET A 27 -92.73 28.37 -15.39
C MET A 27 -93.49 28.49 -16.71
N GLY A 28 -92.70 28.65 -17.76
CA GLY A 28 -93.29 28.58 -19.11
C GLY A 28 -93.74 27.17 -19.50
N ASN A 29 -94.38 27.08 -20.65
CA ASN A 29 -94.86 25.77 -21.17
C ASN A 29 -93.69 24.85 -21.47
N HIS A 30 -93.74 23.62 -20.97
CA HIS A 30 -92.67 22.62 -21.08
C HIS A 30 -92.87 21.59 -22.21
N LYS A 31 -93.94 21.74 -23.04
CA LYS A 31 -94.30 20.81 -24.13
C LYS A 31 -93.13 20.56 -25.11
N ASN A 32 -92.31 21.59 -25.34
CA ASN A 32 -91.20 21.52 -26.29
C ASN A 32 -89.87 21.04 -25.69
N ARG A 33 -89.84 20.67 -24.45
CA ARG A 33 -88.68 20.08 -23.80
C ARG A 33 -88.43 18.68 -24.32
N THR A 34 -87.13 18.32 -24.64
CA THR A 34 -86.74 17.05 -25.23
C THR A 34 -87.29 15.88 -24.41
N GLU A 35 -87.02 15.87 -23.12
CA GLU A 35 -87.41 14.85 -22.16
C GLU A 35 -88.97 14.69 -22.08
N VAL A 36 -89.65 15.80 -22.22
CA VAL A 36 -91.14 15.82 -22.18
C VAL A 36 -91.74 15.33 -23.51
N LYS A 37 -91.21 15.71 -24.65
CA LYS A 37 -91.62 15.23 -25.97
C LYS A 37 -91.46 13.74 -26.11
N GLU A 38 -90.28 13.24 -25.69
CA GLU A 38 -89.99 11.82 -25.70
C GLU A 38 -90.90 11.03 -24.77
N ALA A 39 -91.14 11.53 -23.57
CA ALA A 39 -92.09 10.92 -22.63
C ALA A 39 -93.53 10.86 -23.18
N PHE A 40 -94.02 11.87 -23.92
CA PHE A 40 -95.33 11.80 -24.60
C PHE A 40 -95.34 10.73 -25.69
N LYS A 41 -94.25 10.56 -26.45
CA LYS A 41 -94.17 9.67 -27.59
C LYS A 41 -93.85 8.21 -27.19
N HIS A 42 -92.91 8.03 -26.29
CA HIS A 42 -92.37 6.71 -25.93
C HIS A 42 -92.62 6.28 -24.50
N GLY A 43 -93.40 7.08 -23.71
CA GLY A 43 -93.69 6.79 -22.33
C GLY A 43 -92.65 7.28 -21.33
N HIS A 44 -91.44 7.49 -21.74
CA HIS A 44 -90.37 8.08 -20.95
C HIS A 44 -89.41 8.88 -21.85
N GLY A 45 -88.62 9.79 -21.28
CA GLY A 45 -87.63 10.56 -21.98
C GLY A 45 -86.62 11.18 -21.00
N GLU A 46 -85.42 11.40 -21.50
CA GLU A 46 -84.36 12.00 -20.70
C GLU A 46 -83.57 13.06 -21.46
N ASP A 47 -83.04 14.00 -20.73
CA ASP A 47 -82.19 15.08 -21.31
C ASP A 47 -81.21 15.61 -20.24
N THR A 48 -80.05 16.00 -20.66
CA THR A 48 -79.06 16.68 -19.77
C THR A 48 -78.72 18.04 -20.36
N ARG A 49 -79.13 19.07 -19.68
CA ARG A 49 -78.85 20.48 -20.15
C ARG A 49 -78.63 21.44 -19.02
N MET A 50 -78.10 22.58 -19.35
CA MET A 50 -78.05 23.71 -18.44
C MET A 50 -79.49 24.15 -18.08
N SER A 51 -79.83 24.03 -16.80
CA SER A 51 -81.14 24.52 -16.33
C SER A 51 -81.13 26.03 -16.32
N MET A 52 -82.09 26.60 -17.04
CA MET A 52 -82.26 28.08 -17.07
C MET A 52 -82.69 28.64 -15.70
N THR A 53 -83.34 27.80 -14.91
CA THR A 53 -83.86 28.17 -13.56
C THR A 53 -82.77 27.99 -12.48
N LEU A 54 -81.95 26.97 -12.60
CA LEU A 54 -80.89 26.61 -11.60
C LEU A 54 -79.48 27.10 -11.99
N ARG A 55 -79.28 27.48 -13.25
CA ARG A 55 -77.99 27.82 -13.85
C ARG A 55 -76.92 26.75 -13.59
N LYS A 56 -77.33 25.49 -13.57
CA LYS A 56 -76.51 24.32 -13.36
C LYS A 56 -76.83 23.25 -14.36
N GLN A 57 -75.87 22.42 -14.69
CA GLN A 57 -76.10 21.26 -15.51
C GLN A 57 -77.03 20.28 -14.76
N THR A 58 -78.15 19.95 -15.34
CA THR A 58 -79.22 19.22 -14.69
C THR A 58 -79.64 18.06 -15.60
N TYR A 59 -79.69 16.87 -15.06
CA TYR A 59 -80.29 15.70 -15.68
C TYR A 59 -81.75 15.68 -15.41
N TYR A 60 -82.50 15.55 -16.47
CA TYR A 60 -83.96 15.47 -16.47
C TYR A 60 -84.43 14.10 -16.89
N TYR A 61 -85.33 13.51 -16.15
CA TYR A 61 -86.02 12.27 -16.49
C TYR A 61 -87.53 12.45 -16.39
N ALA A 62 -88.24 12.15 -17.48
CA ALA A 62 -89.64 12.33 -17.57
C ALA A 62 -90.37 11.02 -17.89
N VAL A 63 -91.56 10.76 -17.20
CA VAL A 63 -92.32 9.58 -17.38
C VAL A 63 -93.78 9.97 -17.56
N LYS A 64 -94.46 9.36 -18.53
CA LYS A 64 -95.87 9.53 -18.77
C LYS A 64 -96.70 8.71 -17.81
N LEU A 65 -97.58 9.35 -17.06
CA LEU A 65 -98.45 8.69 -16.12
C LEU A 65 -99.80 8.18 -16.82
N LYS A 66 -100.50 7.27 -16.19
CA LYS A 66 -101.75 6.68 -16.73
C LYS A 66 -102.85 7.70 -17.06
N ASP A 67 -102.90 8.82 -16.36
CA ASP A 67 -103.82 9.92 -16.59
C ASP A 67 -103.42 10.86 -17.78
N GLY A 68 -102.29 10.53 -18.46
CA GLY A 68 -101.77 11.24 -19.60
C GLY A 68 -100.95 12.48 -19.24
N THR A 69 -100.75 12.78 -17.96
CA THR A 69 -99.74 13.78 -17.52
C THR A 69 -98.38 13.25 -17.47
N ILE A 70 -97.30 14.15 -17.42
CA ILE A 70 -95.92 13.76 -17.30
C ILE A 70 -95.40 14.11 -15.92
N LEU A 71 -94.78 13.13 -15.28
CA LEU A 71 -93.93 13.37 -14.09
C LEU A 71 -92.50 13.50 -14.51
N ARG A 72 -91.87 14.65 -14.27
CA ARG A 72 -90.53 14.93 -14.55
C ARG A 72 -89.70 15.06 -13.25
N MET A 73 -88.62 14.34 -13.15
CA MET A 73 -87.61 14.46 -12.09
C MET A 73 -86.40 15.17 -12.63
N SER A 74 -85.78 15.99 -11.81
CA SER A 74 -84.54 16.62 -12.20
C SER A 74 -83.55 16.61 -11.07
N ARG A 75 -82.28 16.28 -11.42
CA ARG A 75 -81.16 16.19 -10.48
C ARG A 75 -79.97 17.00 -11.00
N GLU A 76 -79.33 17.79 -10.13
CA GLU A 76 -78.11 18.48 -10.49
C GLU A 76 -77.03 17.43 -10.74
N THR A 77 -76.30 17.56 -11.87
CA THR A 77 -75.16 16.74 -12.20
C THR A 77 -73.94 17.65 -11.99
N GLN A 78 -73.08 17.30 -11.00
CA GLN A 78 -71.79 17.96 -10.87
C GLN A 78 -70.95 17.65 -12.10
N THR A 79 -70.47 18.67 -12.79
CA THR A 79 -69.58 18.51 -13.92
C THR A 79 -68.27 17.92 -13.44
N ILE A 80 -67.69 16.94 -14.14
CA ILE A 80 -66.41 16.28 -13.84
C ILE A 80 -65.30 17.36 -13.54
N VAL A 81 -65.35 18.44 -14.27
CA VAL A 81 -64.44 19.60 -14.08
C VAL A 81 -64.48 20.16 -12.65
N ARG A 82 -65.70 20.30 -12.06
CA ARG A 82 -65.84 20.84 -10.70
C ARG A 82 -65.33 19.86 -9.63
N GLN A 83 -65.51 18.53 -9.85
CA GLN A 83 -64.91 17.52 -8.97
C GLN A 83 -63.37 17.53 -9.07
N MET A 84 -62.83 17.77 -10.26
CA MET A 84 -61.39 17.88 -10.44
C MET A 84 -60.85 19.17 -9.74
N GLU A 85 -61.52 20.29 -9.80
CA GLU A 85 -61.16 21.51 -9.10
C GLU A 85 -61.05 21.34 -7.59
N ASP A 86 -61.90 20.50 -6.99
CA ASP A 86 -61.85 20.20 -5.56
C ASP A 86 -60.73 19.25 -5.18
N ILE A 87 -60.28 18.37 -6.08
CA ILE A 87 -59.27 17.34 -5.84
C ILE A 87 -57.84 17.89 -6.10
N ILE A 88 -57.64 18.77 -7.08
CA ILE A 88 -56.35 19.35 -7.44
C ILE A 88 -55.58 19.94 -6.24
N PRO A 89 -56.18 20.76 -5.36
CA PRO A 89 -55.50 21.32 -4.20
C PRO A 89 -55.04 20.27 -3.19
N ILE A 90 -55.83 19.18 -3.05
CA ILE A 90 -55.43 18.07 -2.17
C ILE A 90 -54.25 17.34 -2.72
N ILE A 91 -54.21 17.06 -4.03
CA ILE A 91 -53.09 16.41 -4.69
C ILE A 91 -51.86 17.31 -4.58
N ALA A 92 -52.01 18.63 -4.84
CA ALA A 92 -50.91 19.57 -4.73
C ALA A 92 -50.32 19.65 -3.30
N LEU A 93 -51.20 19.60 -2.28
CA LEU A 93 -50.78 19.57 -0.88
C LEU A 93 -50.00 18.28 -0.55
N ILE A 94 -50.48 17.14 -0.99
CA ILE A 94 -49.79 15.84 -0.77
C ILE A 94 -48.43 15.86 -1.45
N LEU A 95 -48.33 16.34 -2.69
CA LEU A 95 -47.08 16.43 -3.42
C LEU A 95 -46.10 17.34 -2.72
N ALA A 96 -46.55 18.48 -2.22
CA ALA A 96 -45.73 19.42 -1.46
C ALA A 96 -45.15 18.78 -0.18
N VAL A 97 -46.03 18.08 0.58
CA VAL A 97 -45.62 17.38 1.81
C VAL A 97 -44.62 16.28 1.53
N VAL A 98 -44.84 15.46 0.49
CA VAL A 98 -43.91 14.40 0.08
C VAL A 98 -42.53 15.00 -0.33
N THR A 99 -42.56 16.09 -1.08
CA THR A 99 -41.33 16.76 -1.51
C THR A 99 -40.52 17.32 -0.32
N ILE A 100 -41.21 18.00 0.60
CA ILE A 100 -40.57 18.51 1.83
C ILE A 100 -39.98 17.38 2.66
N LEU A 101 -40.76 16.31 2.87
CA LEU A 101 -40.30 15.14 3.63
C LEU A 101 -39.09 14.47 2.96
N SER A 102 -39.09 14.35 1.64
CA SER A 102 -37.97 13.81 0.86
C SER A 102 -36.71 14.64 1.02
N VAL A 103 -36.81 15.97 0.98
CA VAL A 103 -35.67 16.87 1.20
C VAL A 103 -35.11 16.73 2.62
N ILE A 104 -36.01 16.68 3.63
CA ILE A 104 -35.59 16.50 5.03
C ILE A 104 -34.87 15.17 5.22
N LEU A 105 -35.44 14.07 4.72
CA LEU A 105 -34.82 12.73 4.80
C LEU A 105 -33.47 12.67 4.08
N SER A 106 -33.39 13.30 2.90
CA SER A 106 -32.13 13.37 2.14
C SER A 106 -31.03 14.09 2.93
N ARG A 107 -31.34 15.25 3.51
CA ARG A 107 -30.38 15.98 4.36
C ARG A 107 -29.97 15.17 5.60
N MET A 108 -30.94 14.62 6.31
CA MET A 108 -30.63 13.78 7.48
C MET A 108 -29.75 12.58 7.13
N SER A 109 -29.95 11.96 5.97
CA SER A 109 -29.10 10.86 5.50
C SER A 109 -27.69 11.34 5.14
N THR A 110 -27.56 12.52 4.52
CA THR A 110 -26.26 13.11 4.21
C THR A 110 -25.47 13.40 5.48
N ASP A 111 -26.05 14.10 6.43
CA ASP A 111 -25.38 14.52 7.67
C ASP A 111 -25.02 13.32 8.56
N ARG A 112 -25.86 12.28 8.60
CA ARG A 112 -25.63 11.12 9.47
C ARG A 112 -24.79 10.03 8.86
N ILE A 113 -24.81 9.84 7.54
CA ILE A 113 -24.14 8.70 6.90
C ILE A 113 -22.93 9.16 6.08
N VAL A 114 -23.09 10.17 5.24
CA VAL A 114 -22.05 10.56 4.28
C VAL A 114 -20.97 11.42 4.93
N GLU A 115 -21.36 12.38 5.76
CA GLU A 115 -20.42 13.31 6.37
C GLU A 115 -19.38 12.61 7.28
N PRO A 116 -19.73 11.69 8.18
CA PRO A 116 -18.76 10.95 9.00
C PRO A 116 -17.80 10.10 8.16
N ILE A 117 -18.24 9.59 7.01
CA ILE A 117 -17.39 8.82 6.12
C ILE A 117 -16.36 9.72 5.43
N ASN A 118 -16.78 10.90 4.99
CA ASN A 118 -15.89 11.89 4.35
C ASN A 118 -14.86 12.50 5.32
N GLN A 119 -15.15 12.49 6.61
CA GLN A 119 -14.25 13.01 7.66
C GLN A 119 -13.26 11.96 8.18
N ILE A 120 -13.25 10.73 7.61
CA ILE A 120 -12.32 9.68 8.02
C ILE A 120 -10.88 10.14 7.76
N ASN A 121 -10.09 10.20 8.84
CA ASN A 121 -8.65 10.41 8.73
C ASN A 121 -7.97 9.10 8.36
N LEU A 122 -7.51 8.99 7.10
CA LEU A 122 -6.86 7.79 6.58
C LEU A 122 -5.42 7.63 7.07
N ILE A 123 -4.80 8.69 7.62
CA ILE A 123 -3.45 8.63 8.19
C ILE A 123 -3.49 7.96 9.58
N HIS A 124 -4.54 8.27 10.38
CA HIS A 124 -4.74 7.68 11.70
C HIS A 124 -6.11 6.99 11.80
N PRO A 125 -6.31 5.84 11.13
CA PRO A 125 -7.61 5.19 10.99
C PRO A 125 -8.29 4.86 12.31
N LYS A 126 -7.55 4.45 13.33
CA LYS A 126 -8.09 4.09 14.67
C LYS A 126 -8.60 5.26 15.49
N GLN A 127 -8.26 6.49 15.14
CA GLN A 127 -8.76 7.68 15.85
C GLN A 127 -10.15 8.11 15.38
N ASN A 128 -10.65 7.50 14.31
CA ASN A 128 -11.97 7.84 13.76
C ASN A 128 -13.08 7.22 14.61
N LYS A 129 -14.01 8.06 15.08
CA LYS A 129 -15.28 7.64 15.65
C LYS A 129 -16.26 7.42 14.48
N THR A 130 -16.32 6.22 13.96
CA THR A 130 -17.17 5.86 12.81
C THR A 130 -17.98 4.60 13.08
N TYR A 131 -18.70 4.13 12.08
CA TYR A 131 -19.55 2.94 12.17
C TYR A 131 -18.71 1.67 12.39
N SER A 132 -19.23 0.76 13.22
CA SER A 132 -18.59 -0.53 13.54
C SER A 132 -18.31 -1.37 12.28
N GLU A 133 -19.15 -1.22 11.26
CA GLU A 133 -19.06 -1.92 9.98
C GLU A 133 -17.81 -1.50 9.18
N LEU A 134 -17.26 -0.31 9.44
CA LEU A 134 -16.04 0.18 8.78
C LEU A 134 -14.76 -0.20 9.52
N THR A 135 -14.85 -0.72 10.74
CA THR A 135 -13.69 -1.13 11.54
C THR A 135 -12.75 -2.09 10.80
N PRO A 136 -13.22 -3.17 10.12
CA PRO A 136 -12.32 -4.07 9.41
C PRO A 136 -11.58 -3.40 8.25
N LEU A 137 -12.21 -2.41 7.60
CA LEU A 137 -11.59 -1.62 6.54
C LEU A 137 -10.51 -0.68 7.11
N LEU A 138 -10.81 -0.01 8.21
CA LEU A 138 -9.86 0.90 8.87
C LEU A 138 -8.65 0.14 9.42
N ASP A 139 -8.83 -1.05 9.99
CA ASP A 139 -7.73 -1.92 10.43
C ASP A 139 -6.83 -2.35 9.25
N LYS A 140 -7.44 -2.64 8.11
CA LYS A 140 -6.68 -2.98 6.89
C LYS A 140 -5.87 -1.79 6.38
N ILE A 141 -6.46 -0.59 6.36
CA ILE A 141 -5.77 0.66 5.96
C ILE A 141 -4.61 0.95 6.92
N GLU A 142 -4.82 0.82 8.23
CA GLU A 142 -3.75 1.02 9.20
C GLU A 142 -2.58 0.06 8.99
N LYS A 143 -2.88 -1.23 8.79
CA LYS A 143 -1.84 -2.21 8.47
C LYS A 143 -1.07 -1.85 7.21
N GLN A 144 -1.77 -1.41 6.16
CA GLN A 144 -1.12 -0.94 4.94
C GLN A 144 -0.26 0.31 5.17
N ASN A 145 -0.71 1.27 5.98
CA ASN A 145 0.08 2.45 6.32
C ASN A 145 1.36 2.06 7.07
N MET A 146 1.27 1.17 8.07
CA MET A 146 2.45 0.66 8.79
C MET A 146 3.43 -0.06 7.86
N ASP A 147 2.94 -0.87 6.93
CA ASP A 147 3.78 -1.55 5.94
C ASP A 147 4.46 -0.55 4.99
N ILE A 148 3.75 0.48 4.55
CA ILE A 148 4.29 1.57 3.72
C ILE A 148 5.35 2.36 4.49
N GLU A 149 5.10 2.75 5.74
CA GLU A 149 6.08 3.45 6.58
C GLU A 149 7.36 2.63 6.76
N ARG A 150 7.21 1.32 7.00
CA ARG A 150 8.36 0.42 7.08
C ARG A 150 9.14 0.38 5.77
N GLN A 151 8.48 0.24 4.63
CA GLN A 151 9.13 0.24 3.31
C GLN A 151 9.83 1.56 3.01
N ILE A 152 9.20 2.70 3.34
CA ILE A 152 9.81 4.02 3.18
C ILE A 152 11.08 4.13 4.03
N LYS A 153 11.05 3.64 5.27
CA LYS A 153 12.21 3.63 6.16
C LYS A 153 13.33 2.78 5.58
N GLU A 154 13.03 1.56 5.13
CA GLU A 154 14.00 0.65 4.50
C GLU A 154 14.63 1.26 3.24
N ILE A 155 13.82 1.89 2.38
CA ILE A 155 14.30 2.59 1.17
C ILE A 155 15.22 3.76 1.54
N LYS A 156 14.83 4.55 2.54
CA LYS A 156 15.63 5.70 2.99
C LYS A 156 16.97 5.28 3.60
N GLU A 157 16.98 4.21 4.38
CA GLU A 157 18.21 3.62 4.93
C GLU A 157 19.11 3.09 3.80
N ALA A 158 18.56 2.39 2.81
CA ALA A 158 19.29 1.91 1.65
C ALA A 158 19.84 3.07 0.79
N GLU A 159 19.07 4.14 0.61
CA GLU A 159 19.55 5.34 -0.12
C GLU A 159 20.69 6.05 0.62
N ASN A 160 20.57 6.20 1.93
CA ASN A 160 21.63 6.79 2.75
C ASN A 160 22.90 5.94 2.68
N MET A 161 22.80 4.63 2.84
CA MET A 161 23.95 3.72 2.68
C MET A 161 24.58 3.83 1.28
N ARG A 162 23.80 3.98 0.22
CA ARG A 162 24.31 4.18 -1.15
C ARG A 162 25.03 5.50 -1.32
N LYS A 163 24.50 6.60 -0.75
CA LYS A 163 25.13 7.93 -0.78
C LYS A 163 26.48 7.91 -0.03
N GLU A 164 26.48 7.34 1.17
CA GLU A 164 27.67 7.20 1.99
C GLU A 164 28.75 6.33 1.31
N PHE A 165 28.33 5.21 0.72
CA PHE A 165 29.22 4.37 -0.07
C PHE A 165 29.87 5.15 -1.22
N SER A 166 29.09 5.88 -2.03
CA SER A 166 29.61 6.66 -3.16
C SER A 166 30.62 7.75 -2.71
N ALA A 167 30.27 8.40 -1.59
CA ALA A 167 31.16 9.42 -1.02
C ALA A 167 32.47 8.80 -0.52
N ASN A 168 32.41 7.69 0.22
CA ASN A 168 33.54 6.99 0.76
C ASN A 168 34.45 6.41 -0.36
N VAL A 169 33.86 5.79 -1.40
CA VAL A 169 34.61 5.33 -2.58
C VAL A 169 35.38 6.48 -3.21
N SER A 170 34.73 7.62 -3.45
CA SER A 170 35.34 8.76 -4.09
C SER A 170 36.52 9.30 -3.25
N HIS A 171 36.36 9.36 -1.95
CA HIS A 171 37.37 9.82 -1.03
C HIS A 171 38.55 8.85 -0.95
N GLU A 172 38.30 7.56 -0.78
CA GLU A 172 39.34 6.53 -0.65
C GLU A 172 40.12 6.28 -1.96
N LEU A 173 39.50 6.52 -3.13
CA LEU A 173 40.23 6.48 -4.43
C LEU A 173 41.06 7.75 -4.67
N LYS A 174 40.58 8.91 -4.21
CA LYS A 174 41.29 10.18 -4.45
C LYS A 174 42.61 10.25 -3.72
N THR A 175 42.71 9.73 -2.50
CA THR A 175 43.92 9.81 -1.66
C THR A 175 45.14 9.12 -2.32
N PRO A 176 45.08 7.81 -2.68
CA PRO A 176 46.20 7.14 -3.35
C PRO A 176 46.51 7.75 -4.71
N LEU A 177 45.48 8.16 -5.47
CA LEU A 177 45.69 8.81 -6.77
C LEU A 177 46.43 10.15 -6.64
N THR A 178 46.11 10.95 -5.62
CA THR A 178 46.82 12.20 -5.34
C THR A 178 48.30 11.94 -4.96
N THR A 179 48.54 10.91 -4.15
CA THR A 179 49.89 10.50 -3.76
C THR A 179 50.70 10.05 -4.98
N ILE A 180 50.14 9.18 -5.82
CA ILE A 180 50.79 8.72 -7.08
C ILE A 180 51.11 9.91 -7.97
N SER A 181 50.14 10.80 -8.21
CA SER A 181 50.34 11.99 -9.07
C SER A 181 51.39 12.93 -8.51
N GLY A 182 51.35 13.20 -7.21
CA GLY A 182 52.34 14.10 -6.58
C GLY A 182 53.79 13.57 -6.64
N TYR A 183 53.96 12.29 -6.31
CA TYR A 183 55.32 11.70 -6.43
C TYR A 183 55.79 11.61 -7.89
N ALA A 184 54.92 11.25 -8.83
CA ALA A 184 55.25 11.21 -10.25
C ALA A 184 55.58 12.62 -10.80
N GLU A 185 54.90 13.67 -10.36
CA GLU A 185 55.18 15.07 -10.73
C GLU A 185 56.52 15.51 -10.22
N LEU A 186 56.86 15.28 -8.93
CA LEU A 186 58.17 15.59 -8.37
C LEU A 186 59.30 14.87 -9.11
N MET A 187 59.10 13.61 -9.50
CA MET A 187 60.11 12.86 -10.29
C MET A 187 60.25 13.44 -11.70
N LYS A 188 59.13 13.76 -12.37
CA LYS A 188 59.12 14.37 -13.71
C LYS A 188 59.81 15.71 -13.76
N ASP A 189 59.65 16.54 -12.74
CA ASP A 189 60.22 17.88 -12.66
C ASP A 189 61.68 17.89 -12.17
N GLY A 190 62.24 16.70 -11.94
CA GLY A 190 63.65 16.56 -11.51
C GLY A 190 63.89 17.05 -10.08
N LEU A 191 62.88 17.18 -9.27
CA LEU A 191 62.99 17.65 -7.89
C LEU A 191 63.39 16.54 -6.89
N VAL A 192 63.47 15.30 -7.36
CA VAL A 192 63.81 14.12 -6.55
C VAL A 192 65.30 13.80 -6.76
N LYS A 193 66.05 13.65 -5.67
CA LYS A 193 67.50 13.23 -5.75
C LYS A 193 67.57 11.78 -6.26
N PRO A 194 68.64 11.43 -7.00
CA PRO A 194 68.81 10.05 -7.49
C PRO A 194 68.77 8.98 -6.41
N GLU A 195 69.22 9.25 -5.21
CA GLU A 195 69.20 8.37 -4.04
C GLU A 195 67.81 8.11 -3.51
N ASP A 196 66.80 9.02 -3.70
CA ASP A 196 65.44 8.90 -3.26
C ASP A 196 64.55 8.30 -4.34
N MET A 197 64.95 8.20 -5.59
CA MET A 197 64.16 7.66 -6.71
C MET A 197 63.56 6.26 -6.45
N PRO A 198 64.35 5.29 -5.91
CA PRO A 198 63.79 3.96 -5.61
C PRO A 198 62.66 4.02 -4.59
N ARG A 199 62.77 4.88 -3.57
CA ARG A 199 61.76 5.06 -2.54
C ARG A 199 60.44 5.65 -3.12
N PHE A 200 60.56 6.68 -3.98
CA PHE A 200 59.42 7.31 -4.63
C PHE A 200 58.73 6.32 -5.59
N SER A 201 59.51 5.55 -6.37
CA SER A 201 58.97 4.52 -7.26
C SER A 201 58.26 3.41 -6.48
N ALA A 202 58.80 2.97 -5.36
CA ALA A 202 58.16 1.98 -4.48
C ALA A 202 56.84 2.50 -3.93
N THR A 203 56.79 3.76 -3.45
CA THR A 203 55.58 4.38 -2.95
C THR A 203 54.48 4.45 -4.04
N ILE A 204 54.82 4.84 -5.27
CA ILE A 204 53.90 4.87 -6.40
C ILE A 204 53.37 3.45 -6.69
N TYR A 205 54.25 2.45 -6.68
CA TYR A 205 53.87 1.06 -6.92
C TYR A 205 52.91 0.53 -5.85
N ASP A 206 53.22 0.80 -4.58
CA ASP A 206 52.38 0.33 -3.45
C ASP A 206 50.99 0.99 -3.46
N GLU A 207 50.94 2.32 -3.71
CA GLU A 207 49.64 2.99 -3.82
C GLU A 207 48.82 2.57 -5.06
N ALA A 208 49.49 2.26 -6.18
CA ALA A 208 48.82 1.70 -7.36
C ALA A 208 48.25 0.29 -7.07
N ARG A 209 49.02 -0.56 -6.39
CA ARG A 209 48.57 -1.90 -5.93
C ARG A 209 47.35 -1.81 -5.00
N ARG A 210 47.41 -0.87 -4.05
CA ARG A 210 46.30 -0.58 -3.13
C ARG A 210 45.05 -0.14 -3.87
N LEU A 211 45.22 0.75 -4.89
CA LEU A 211 44.08 1.20 -5.71
C LEU A 211 43.44 0.06 -6.50
N ILE A 212 44.23 -0.84 -7.09
CA ILE A 212 43.76 -2.01 -7.82
C ILE A 212 42.95 -2.91 -6.88
N SER A 213 43.50 -3.26 -5.72
CA SER A 213 42.80 -4.09 -4.72
C SER A 213 41.49 -3.47 -4.26
N MET A 214 41.43 -2.14 -4.12
CA MET A 214 40.21 -1.43 -3.76
C MET A 214 39.16 -1.51 -4.86
N ILE A 215 39.54 -1.30 -6.12
CA ILE A 215 38.63 -1.43 -7.28
C ILE A 215 38.10 -2.85 -7.39
N GLU A 216 38.94 -3.88 -7.23
CA GLU A 216 38.51 -5.28 -7.23
C GLU A 216 37.49 -5.55 -6.11
N GLY A 217 37.70 -5.03 -4.89
CA GLY A 217 36.80 -5.11 -3.77
C GLY A 217 35.43 -4.47 -4.06
N ILE A 218 35.45 -3.28 -4.70
CA ILE A 218 34.22 -2.58 -5.10
C ILE A 218 33.44 -3.38 -6.15
N ILE A 219 34.12 -3.93 -7.16
CA ILE A 219 33.48 -4.76 -8.20
C ILE A 219 32.86 -6.02 -7.58
N LYS A 220 33.57 -6.70 -6.67
CA LYS A 220 33.05 -7.87 -5.95
C LYS A 220 31.80 -7.52 -5.15
N LEU A 221 31.84 -6.42 -4.41
CA LEU A 221 30.72 -5.96 -3.61
C LEU A 221 29.48 -5.59 -4.48
N SER A 222 29.71 -4.91 -5.63
CA SER A 222 28.66 -4.57 -6.59
C SER A 222 27.98 -5.82 -7.16
N ARG A 223 28.74 -6.86 -7.45
CA ARG A 223 28.19 -8.15 -7.94
C ARG A 223 27.34 -8.86 -6.91
N LEU A 224 27.66 -8.72 -5.61
CA LEU A 224 26.88 -9.30 -4.52
C LEU A 224 25.57 -8.51 -4.26
N ASP A 225 25.57 -7.18 -4.50
CA ASP A 225 24.38 -6.33 -4.36
C ASP A 225 23.37 -6.53 -5.52
N GLU A 226 23.85 -6.88 -6.71
CA GLU A 226 23.00 -7.18 -7.86
C GLU A 226 22.57 -8.66 -7.83
N ASN A 227 21.37 -8.97 -7.34
CA ASN A 227 20.73 -10.30 -7.37
C ASN A 227 20.54 -10.90 -8.80
N ARG A 228 21.33 -10.46 -9.79
CA ARG A 228 21.13 -10.72 -11.23
C ARG A 228 22.11 -11.70 -11.84
N VAL A 229 23.04 -12.26 -11.08
CA VAL A 229 23.92 -13.30 -11.61
C VAL A 229 23.20 -14.63 -11.44
N GLU A 230 23.09 -15.43 -12.50
CA GLU A 230 22.78 -16.86 -12.42
C GLU A 230 23.89 -17.53 -11.59
N LEU A 231 23.69 -17.52 -10.27
CA LEU A 231 24.68 -18.04 -9.33
C LEU A 231 24.51 -19.55 -9.25
N ASP A 232 25.58 -20.25 -9.52
CA ASP A 232 25.63 -21.73 -9.49
C ASP A 232 25.56 -22.23 -8.04
N TRP A 233 24.33 -22.43 -7.55
CA TRP A 233 24.05 -23.02 -6.25
C TRP A 233 24.33 -24.51 -6.29
N LYS A 234 25.32 -24.96 -5.51
CA LYS A 234 25.71 -26.38 -5.43
C LYS A 234 26.03 -26.78 -4.00
N ASP A 235 26.18 -28.08 -3.81
CA ASP A 235 26.67 -28.63 -2.55
C ASP A 235 28.14 -28.30 -2.39
N VAL A 236 28.48 -27.49 -1.40
CA VAL A 236 29.83 -27.09 -1.07
C VAL A 236 30.25 -27.74 0.23
N ASP A 237 31.35 -28.50 0.21
CA ASP A 237 31.96 -29.04 1.41
C ASP A 237 32.80 -27.94 2.08
N LEU A 238 32.38 -27.55 3.28
CA LEU A 238 33.01 -26.45 4.03
C LEU A 238 34.44 -26.82 4.50
N TYR A 239 34.71 -28.09 4.71
CA TYR A 239 36.07 -28.57 5.09
C TYR A 239 37.04 -28.46 3.93
N GLU A 240 36.64 -28.89 2.74
CA GLU A 240 37.43 -28.77 1.52
C GLU A 240 37.65 -27.29 1.15
N LEU A 241 36.63 -26.46 1.35
CA LEU A 241 36.72 -25.00 1.14
C LEU A 241 37.76 -24.39 2.09
N ALA A 242 37.72 -24.71 3.38
CA ALA A 242 38.68 -24.25 4.37
C ALA A 242 40.13 -24.69 4.02
N PHE A 243 40.27 -25.93 3.52
CA PHE A 243 41.57 -26.48 3.10
C PHE A 243 42.14 -25.71 1.89
N SER A 244 41.31 -25.38 0.91
CA SER A 244 41.71 -24.54 -0.22
C SER A 244 42.17 -23.15 0.26
N ILE A 245 41.40 -22.50 1.12
CA ILE A 245 41.72 -21.18 1.67
C ILE A 245 43.07 -21.21 2.45
N LYS A 246 43.28 -22.26 3.28
CA LYS A 246 44.53 -22.43 3.99
C LYS A 246 45.72 -22.53 3.04
N ASN A 247 45.58 -23.29 1.94
CA ASN A 247 46.65 -23.46 0.96
C ASN A 247 46.98 -22.11 0.24
N ASP A 248 45.93 -21.37 -0.12
CA ASP A 248 46.12 -20.06 -0.80
C ASP A 248 46.73 -19.00 0.12
N LEU A 249 46.44 -19.07 1.44
CA LEU A 249 46.99 -18.16 2.44
C LEU A 249 48.35 -18.64 3.03
N LYS A 250 48.87 -19.81 2.60
CA LYS A 250 50.04 -20.43 3.16
C LYS A 250 51.27 -19.49 3.13
N ARG A 251 51.55 -18.86 1.97
CA ARG A 251 52.71 -17.94 1.86
C ARG A 251 52.55 -16.78 2.83
N ARG A 252 51.38 -16.19 2.93
CA ARG A 252 51.13 -15.04 3.82
C ARG A 252 51.22 -15.44 5.30
N SER A 253 50.76 -16.63 5.67
CA SER A 253 50.88 -17.11 7.05
C SER A 253 52.32 -17.38 7.44
N GLU A 254 53.18 -17.83 6.48
CA GLU A 254 54.63 -18.01 6.68
C GLU A 254 55.33 -16.65 6.81
N GLU A 255 55.00 -15.66 5.96
CA GLU A 255 55.54 -14.31 6.01
C GLU A 255 55.22 -13.59 7.33
N GLU A 256 54.01 -13.73 7.87
CA GLU A 256 53.57 -13.15 9.16
C GLU A 256 53.93 -14.04 10.38
N ASN A 257 54.52 -15.21 10.16
CA ASN A 257 54.84 -16.22 11.19
C ASN A 257 53.61 -16.62 12.03
N VAL A 258 52.47 -16.93 11.36
CA VAL A 258 51.20 -17.32 11.97
C VAL A 258 50.80 -18.73 11.54
N SER A 259 50.42 -19.59 12.47
CA SER A 259 50.04 -20.96 12.17
C SER A 259 48.53 -21.05 11.87
N VAL A 260 48.13 -21.73 10.77
CA VAL A 260 46.73 -21.92 10.40
C VAL A 260 46.33 -23.40 10.57
N HIS A 261 45.36 -23.67 11.41
CA HIS A 261 44.84 -25.00 11.70
C HIS A 261 43.40 -25.18 11.25
N ILE A 262 43.07 -26.34 10.68
CA ILE A 262 41.69 -26.72 10.34
C ILE A 262 41.28 -27.84 11.24
N ARG A 263 40.10 -27.73 11.85
CA ARG A 263 39.52 -28.73 12.74
C ARG A 263 38.07 -29.01 12.34
N GLY A 264 37.58 -30.17 12.64
CA GLY A 264 36.15 -30.48 12.50
C GLY A 264 35.84 -31.58 11.51
N ILE A 265 34.65 -31.52 10.91
CA ILE A 265 34.07 -32.57 10.09
C ILE A 265 33.68 -32.05 8.70
N HIS A 266 33.71 -32.93 7.72
CA HIS A 266 33.15 -32.67 6.41
C HIS A 266 31.66 -32.36 6.54
N THR A 267 31.29 -31.17 6.15
CA THR A 267 29.91 -30.66 6.23
C THR A 267 29.56 -29.96 4.93
N LYS A 268 28.55 -30.47 4.25
CA LYS A 268 28.06 -29.86 3.00
C LYS A 268 26.93 -28.89 3.29
N ILE A 269 26.95 -27.75 2.58
CA ILE A 269 25.85 -26.80 2.53
C ILE A 269 25.52 -26.46 1.09
N ARG A 270 24.28 -26.16 0.80
CA ARG A 270 23.90 -25.62 -0.49
C ARG A 270 24.27 -24.13 -0.54
N GLY A 271 25.17 -23.76 -1.45
CA GLY A 271 25.68 -22.40 -1.51
C GLY A 271 26.41 -22.12 -2.81
N VAL A 272 26.82 -20.86 -2.98
CA VAL A 272 27.65 -20.40 -4.10
C VAL A 272 29.12 -20.43 -3.67
N THR A 273 29.88 -21.38 -4.23
CA THR A 273 31.28 -21.65 -3.82
C THR A 273 32.13 -20.38 -3.82
N GLN A 274 32.02 -19.54 -4.85
CA GLN A 274 32.81 -18.32 -4.98
C GLN A 274 32.54 -17.34 -3.83
N ILE A 275 31.26 -17.16 -3.46
CA ILE A 275 30.89 -16.23 -2.38
C ILE A 275 31.33 -16.78 -1.03
N LEU A 276 31.14 -18.08 -0.78
CA LEU A 276 31.61 -18.75 0.45
C LEU A 276 33.13 -18.67 0.57
N TYR A 277 33.85 -18.91 -0.53
CA TYR A 277 35.31 -18.80 -0.58
C TYR A 277 35.76 -17.37 -0.22
N GLU A 278 35.22 -16.35 -0.88
CA GLU A 278 35.59 -14.94 -0.63
C GLU A 278 35.25 -14.53 0.80
N MET A 279 34.13 -14.98 1.34
CA MET A 279 33.72 -14.70 2.71
C MET A 279 34.75 -15.24 3.70
N PHE A 280 35.06 -16.53 3.64
CA PHE A 280 35.99 -17.14 4.60
C PHE A 280 37.44 -16.80 4.34
N PHE A 281 37.84 -16.54 3.08
CA PHE A 281 39.13 -16.02 2.75
C PHE A 281 39.40 -14.66 3.43
N ASN A 282 38.45 -13.72 3.36
CA ASN A 282 38.56 -12.43 4.02
C ASN A 282 38.66 -12.53 5.54
N VAL A 283 37.89 -13.46 6.16
CA VAL A 283 38.01 -13.69 7.61
C VAL A 283 39.40 -14.23 7.97
N CYS A 284 39.87 -15.29 7.28
CA CYS A 284 41.16 -15.89 7.56
C CYS A 284 42.33 -14.94 7.24
N GLU A 285 42.23 -14.18 6.15
CA GLU A 285 43.22 -13.19 5.79
C GLU A 285 43.38 -12.09 6.87
N ASN A 286 42.23 -11.59 7.40
CA ASN A 286 42.23 -10.66 8.51
C ASN A 286 42.83 -11.28 9.78
N ALA A 287 42.45 -12.53 10.10
CA ALA A 287 42.93 -13.28 11.26
C ALA A 287 44.49 -13.46 11.22
N ILE A 288 45.08 -13.68 10.03
CA ILE A 288 46.53 -13.74 9.86
C ILE A 288 47.13 -12.37 9.97
N LYS A 289 46.62 -11.38 9.24
CA LYS A 289 47.12 -10.03 9.10
C LYS A 289 47.18 -9.27 10.43
N TYR A 290 46.17 -9.41 11.25
CA TYR A 290 46.06 -8.74 12.54
C TYR A 290 46.51 -9.61 13.72
N ASN A 291 47.21 -10.70 13.42
CA ASN A 291 47.87 -11.53 14.43
C ASN A 291 49.22 -11.01 14.83
N HIS A 292 49.83 -11.63 15.84
CA HIS A 292 51.19 -11.42 16.25
C HIS A 292 52.09 -12.59 15.76
N PRO A 293 53.38 -12.37 15.56
CA PRO A 293 54.33 -13.44 15.22
C PRO A 293 54.26 -14.59 16.26
N GLY A 294 54.14 -15.81 15.78
CA GLY A 294 53.94 -17.00 16.64
C GLY A 294 52.52 -17.26 17.05
N GLY A 295 51.55 -16.46 16.59
CA GLY A 295 50.14 -16.69 16.84
C GLY A 295 49.51 -17.76 15.99
N GLU A 296 48.23 -18.03 16.24
CA GLU A 296 47.48 -19.08 15.53
C GLU A 296 46.13 -18.59 15.04
N VAL A 297 45.67 -19.22 13.95
CA VAL A 297 44.32 -19.13 13.41
C VAL A 297 43.71 -20.51 13.34
N VAL A 298 42.55 -20.72 13.96
CA VAL A 298 41.87 -22.02 13.98
C VAL A 298 40.57 -21.90 13.22
N PHE A 299 40.45 -22.64 12.12
CA PHE A 299 39.22 -22.72 11.32
C PHE A 299 38.50 -24.01 11.71
N THR A 300 37.37 -23.91 12.39
CA THR A 300 36.59 -25.03 12.89
C THR A 300 35.29 -25.19 12.12
N ILE A 301 35.07 -26.41 11.57
CA ILE A 301 33.82 -26.78 10.91
C ILE A 301 33.05 -27.73 11.81
N SER A 302 31.85 -27.39 12.20
CA SER A 302 31.04 -28.15 13.13
C SER A 302 29.54 -28.07 12.78
N LYS A 303 28.72 -28.69 13.61
CA LYS A 303 27.27 -28.51 13.60
C LYS A 303 26.78 -28.12 14.98
N MET A 304 26.00 -27.08 15.08
CA MET A 304 25.27 -26.70 16.29
C MET A 304 23.86 -27.30 16.18
N GLY A 305 23.68 -28.53 16.72
CA GLY A 305 22.50 -29.33 16.39
C GLY A 305 22.51 -29.71 14.90
N ASP A 306 21.48 -29.30 14.15
CA ASP A 306 21.36 -29.56 12.71
C ASP A 306 21.90 -28.40 11.84
N TYR A 307 22.43 -27.33 12.45
CA TYR A 307 22.87 -26.12 11.76
C TYR A 307 24.38 -26.18 11.47
N PRO A 308 24.80 -26.26 10.19
CA PRO A 308 26.20 -26.16 9.81
C PRO A 308 26.82 -24.86 10.36
N THR A 309 27.95 -25.00 11.04
CA THR A 309 28.59 -23.88 11.74
C THR A 309 30.06 -23.83 11.39
N VAL A 310 30.52 -22.63 11.02
CA VAL A 310 31.95 -22.34 10.80
C VAL A 310 32.40 -21.34 11.84
N ILE A 311 33.52 -21.61 12.48
CA ILE A 311 34.15 -20.73 13.45
C ILE A 311 35.57 -20.47 12.99
N VAL A 312 35.94 -19.21 12.90
CA VAL A 312 37.34 -18.78 12.69
C VAL A 312 37.75 -18.00 13.94
N GLU A 313 38.80 -18.50 14.62
CA GLU A 313 39.32 -17.94 15.86
C GLU A 313 40.81 -17.62 15.68
N ASP A 314 41.22 -16.44 16.10
CA ASP A 314 42.59 -15.99 16.08
C ASP A 314 43.09 -15.55 17.45
N THR A 315 44.40 -15.56 17.65
CA THR A 315 45.06 -15.06 18.85
C THR A 315 45.65 -13.66 18.67
N GLY A 316 45.10 -12.86 17.74
CA GLY A 316 45.62 -11.58 17.34
C GLY A 316 45.35 -10.43 18.33
N ILE A 317 45.43 -9.21 17.80
CA ILE A 317 45.31 -7.98 18.59
C ILE A 317 43.91 -7.76 19.18
N GLY A 318 42.88 -8.46 18.68
CA GLY A 318 41.48 -8.27 19.05
C GLY A 318 40.92 -6.93 18.56
N ILE A 319 39.60 -6.74 18.87
CA ILE A 319 38.81 -5.58 18.43
C ILE A 319 38.21 -4.91 19.66
N PRO A 320 38.28 -3.57 19.81
CA PRO A 320 37.61 -2.84 20.86
C PRO A 320 36.08 -3.06 20.79
N LYS A 321 35.40 -3.13 21.94
CA LYS A 321 33.96 -3.38 22.01
C LYS A 321 33.14 -2.33 21.27
N GLU A 322 33.54 -1.10 21.28
CA GLU A 322 32.93 0.03 20.58
C GLU A 322 32.98 -0.07 19.05
N ASP A 323 33.88 -0.88 18.53
CA ASP A 323 34.12 -1.03 17.09
C ASP A 323 33.46 -2.30 16.52
N ILE A 324 33.06 -3.27 17.34
CA ILE A 324 32.55 -4.58 16.91
C ILE A 324 31.35 -4.46 15.94
N ASP A 325 30.42 -3.56 16.23
CA ASP A 325 29.27 -3.33 15.34
C ASP A 325 29.65 -2.64 14.03
N ARG A 326 30.73 -1.88 14.04
CA ARG A 326 31.18 -1.02 12.94
C ARG A 326 32.17 -1.68 11.98
N ILE A 327 32.87 -2.74 12.41
CA ILE A 327 33.89 -3.42 11.56
C ILE A 327 33.31 -3.97 10.25
N PHE A 328 31.96 -4.12 10.16
CA PHE A 328 31.25 -4.57 8.97
C PHE A 328 30.76 -3.41 8.07
N GLU A 329 30.95 -2.16 8.51
CA GLU A 329 30.71 -0.98 7.66
C GLU A 329 31.75 -0.94 6.53
N ARG A 330 31.34 -0.51 5.35
CA ARG A 330 32.23 -0.40 4.17
C ARG A 330 33.30 0.68 4.42
N PHE A 331 34.56 0.35 4.16
CA PHE A 331 35.71 1.23 4.38
C PHE A 331 36.02 1.54 5.85
N TYR A 332 35.35 0.90 6.81
CA TYR A 332 35.65 1.11 8.20
C TYR A 332 36.96 0.44 8.62
N ARG A 333 37.73 1.13 9.46
CA ARG A 333 38.98 0.65 10.06
C ARG A 333 39.09 1.21 11.48
N VAL A 334 39.41 0.34 12.44
CA VAL A 334 39.52 0.65 13.87
C VAL A 334 40.52 1.77 14.12
N ASP A 335 41.69 1.81 13.41
CA ASP A 335 42.71 2.84 13.54
C ASP A 335 43.12 3.39 12.18
N LYS A 336 42.91 4.69 11.96
CA LYS A 336 43.40 5.41 10.78
C LYS A 336 44.88 5.88 10.94
N SER A 337 45.38 6.00 12.18
CA SER A 337 46.68 6.61 12.50
C SER A 337 47.85 5.61 12.55
N HIS A 338 47.64 4.38 12.99
CA HIS A 338 48.64 3.32 13.03
C HIS A 338 48.63 2.37 11.82
N SER A 339 47.69 2.54 10.90
CA SER A 339 47.46 1.62 9.79
C SER A 339 48.31 1.90 8.54
N ASN A 340 49.23 2.87 8.57
CA ASN A 340 50.17 3.08 7.48
C ASN A 340 51.16 1.89 7.25
N GLN A 341 51.20 0.93 8.17
CA GLN A 341 52.03 -0.27 8.05
C GLN A 341 51.29 -1.55 7.64
N LYS A 342 49.94 -1.64 7.80
CA LYS A 342 49.20 -2.81 7.39
C LYS A 342 48.10 -2.45 6.35
N GLU A 343 48.38 -2.75 5.08
CA GLU A 343 47.47 -2.51 3.94
C GLU A 343 46.09 -3.14 4.11
N GLY A 344 45.01 -2.40 3.75
CA GLY A 344 43.66 -2.95 3.70
C GLY A 344 42.67 -1.91 3.23
N SER A 345 41.73 -2.36 2.38
CA SER A 345 40.67 -1.52 1.80
C SER A 345 39.49 -1.20 2.73
N GLY A 346 39.39 -1.89 3.88
CA GLY A 346 38.20 -1.81 4.74
C GLY A 346 36.91 -2.42 4.12
N LEU A 347 37.07 -3.19 3.04
CA LEU A 347 35.96 -3.85 2.36
C LEU A 347 35.81 -5.34 2.75
N GLY A 348 36.87 -5.99 3.28
CA GLY A 348 36.86 -7.44 3.52
C GLY A 348 35.74 -7.91 4.41
N LEU A 349 35.54 -7.31 5.60
CA LEU A 349 34.47 -7.72 6.52
C LEU A 349 33.08 -7.34 6.03
N SER A 350 32.94 -6.29 5.22
CA SER A 350 31.65 -5.99 4.57
C SER A 350 31.28 -7.06 3.53
N ILE A 351 32.25 -7.64 2.80
CA ILE A 351 32.04 -8.79 1.91
C ILE A 351 31.58 -10.01 2.73
N VAL A 352 32.19 -10.25 3.90
CA VAL A 352 31.77 -11.33 4.82
C VAL A 352 30.31 -11.20 5.22
N LYS A 353 29.90 -10.00 5.67
CA LYS A 353 28.51 -9.72 6.05
C LYS A 353 27.53 -9.92 4.90
N HIS A 354 27.88 -9.45 3.69
CA HIS A 354 27.05 -9.65 2.50
C HIS A 354 26.96 -11.13 2.11
N GLY A 355 28.06 -11.87 2.15
CA GLY A 355 28.09 -13.31 1.87
C GLY A 355 27.25 -14.13 2.86
N ALA A 356 27.33 -13.80 4.15
CA ALA A 356 26.51 -14.41 5.19
C ALA A 356 24.99 -14.12 4.95
N LYS A 357 24.64 -12.86 4.72
CA LYS A 357 23.26 -12.46 4.39
C LYS A 357 22.74 -13.15 3.14
N PHE A 358 23.56 -13.27 2.10
CA PHE A 358 23.21 -13.95 0.84
C PHE A 358 22.87 -15.43 1.05
N HIS A 359 23.59 -16.12 1.96
CA HIS A 359 23.35 -17.50 2.32
C HIS A 359 22.36 -17.68 3.49
N HIS A 360 21.67 -16.60 3.93
CA HIS A 360 20.78 -16.58 5.08
C HIS A 360 21.44 -17.11 6.37
N ALA A 361 22.76 -16.91 6.48
CA ALA A 361 23.53 -17.31 7.65
C ALA A 361 23.52 -16.22 8.72
N GLU A 362 23.48 -16.64 9.98
CA GLU A 362 23.67 -15.75 11.13
C GLU A 362 25.15 -15.66 11.46
N MET A 363 25.59 -14.48 11.91
CA MET A 363 26.99 -14.22 12.21
C MET A 363 27.13 -13.55 13.57
N GLU A 364 28.06 -14.07 14.38
CA GLU A 364 28.40 -13.55 15.69
C GLU A 364 29.89 -13.28 15.78
N VAL A 365 30.27 -12.20 16.47
CA VAL A 365 31.66 -11.83 16.70
C VAL A 365 31.91 -11.65 18.20
N GLU A 366 32.88 -12.42 18.71
CA GLU A 366 33.42 -12.28 20.05
C GLU A 366 34.87 -11.82 19.94
N SER A 367 35.22 -10.69 20.57
CA SER A 367 36.60 -10.18 20.53
C SER A 367 36.95 -9.45 21.81
N GLU A 368 38.21 -9.60 22.21
CA GLU A 368 38.81 -8.86 23.33
C GLU A 368 40.22 -8.39 22.97
N VAL A 369 40.50 -7.12 23.19
CA VAL A 369 41.79 -6.54 22.89
C VAL A 369 42.92 -7.29 23.57
N GLY A 370 43.92 -7.73 22.81
CA GLY A 370 45.06 -8.49 23.28
C GLY A 370 44.84 -10.01 23.45
N LYS A 371 43.62 -10.50 23.16
CA LYS A 371 43.30 -11.95 23.23
C LYS A 371 42.95 -12.57 21.90
N GLY A 372 42.49 -11.76 20.94
CA GLY A 372 42.12 -12.20 19.61
C GLY A 372 40.64 -12.03 19.30
N THR A 373 40.22 -12.60 18.17
CA THR A 373 38.87 -12.50 17.63
C THR A 373 38.35 -13.87 17.23
N LYS A 374 37.03 -14.12 17.52
CA LYS A 374 36.30 -15.30 17.10
C LYS A 374 35.09 -14.86 16.31
N ILE A 375 35.01 -15.31 15.06
CA ILE A 375 33.86 -15.10 14.16
C ILE A 375 33.16 -16.42 13.96
N THR A 376 31.87 -16.48 14.35
CA THR A 376 31.02 -17.65 14.18
C THR A 376 29.99 -17.38 13.09
N VAL A 377 29.87 -18.28 12.13
CA VAL A 377 28.87 -18.24 11.06
C VAL A 377 28.01 -19.49 11.12
N VAL A 378 26.72 -19.32 11.36
CA VAL A 378 25.73 -20.40 11.47
C VAL A 378 24.84 -20.39 10.23
N PHE A 379 24.91 -21.45 9.44
CA PHE A 379 24.08 -21.59 8.24
C PHE A 379 22.70 -22.17 8.59
N PRO A 380 21.67 -21.86 7.78
CA PRO A 380 20.35 -22.45 7.98
C PRO A 380 20.42 -23.98 7.84
N ARG A 381 19.46 -24.65 8.50
CA ARG A 381 19.31 -26.08 8.40
C ARG A 381 19.19 -26.50 6.94
N GLN A 382 20.02 -27.43 6.50
CA GLN A 382 19.91 -28.00 5.18
C GLN A 382 18.77 -29.03 5.20
N ASN A 383 17.60 -28.69 4.64
CA ASN A 383 16.57 -29.68 4.41
C ASN A 383 17.08 -30.65 3.33
N SER A 384 17.07 -31.95 3.65
CA SER A 384 17.44 -33.00 2.73
C SER A 384 16.45 -33.23 1.57
N ASP A 385 15.44 -32.36 1.44
CA ASP A 385 14.38 -32.46 0.44
C ASP A 385 14.16 -31.05 -0.22
N LEU A 386 14.91 -30.80 -1.30
CA LEU A 386 14.50 -29.93 -2.41
C LEU A 386 15.33 -30.31 -3.66
#